data_11d9b2972123e67d93e93603bf723979
#
_entry.id   11d9b2972123e67d93e93603bf723979
#
_cell.length_a   1.000
_cell.length_b   1.000
_cell.length_c   1.000
_cell.angle_alpha   90.00
_cell.angle_beta   90.00
_cell.angle_gamma   90.00
#
_symmetry.space_group_name_H-M   'P 1'
#
loop_
_entity.id
_entity.type
_entity.pdbx_description
1 polymer ?
#
loop_
_entity_poly.entity_id
_entity_poly.type
_entity_poly.pdbx_seq_one_letter_code
_entity_poly.pdbx_strand_id
1 'polypeptide(L)'
;MASEASTTPTACLSCKGHPSTSGRQELCTCPPRQSQPPDRARQQTFYRDHSYDIAEDIFQVVVELRDAVFSDAPTQQVMAFKPLVQRLMDDLECAVVGRGRSRGESPDQVAAAIGLSPERLRKKHTPAATENRMLNRIRPQADQHTGSRRRDHIASPQNYRRLLAALSFLQRTSPLTQKTLAQQLGFTSSYVSRLLSGERTLSWRYVTKMTEMYGYEPSLLRPLWNAAFATSPPIGTDPVQYLRDHLRALRLAIGNPSDADLLKAGEPELLRRHLQMSFTGPGVPSWETARLLARTLSCSAEDILPLWRTAYAAEPPNGPARNETISSALAEAFG
;
A
#
# COMPACT_ATOMS: atom_id res chain seq x y z
N MET A 1 57.97 33.67 15.72
CA MET A 1 57.77 32.36 15.09
C MET A 1 56.32 32.27 14.68
N ALA A 2 56.01 32.56 13.39
CA ALA A 2 54.71 32.57 12.83
C ALA A 2 54.40 31.18 12.22
N SER A 3 53.32 30.56 12.62
CA SER A 3 52.87 29.26 12.12
C SER A 3 51.96 29.50 10.89
N GLU A 4 52.45 29.12 9.72
CA GLU A 4 51.73 29.15 8.47
C GLU A 4 50.67 28.04 8.46
N ALA A 5 49.39 28.42 8.40
CA ALA A 5 48.28 27.50 8.21
C ALA A 5 48.17 27.12 6.71
N SER A 6 48.51 25.89 6.40
CA SER A 6 48.43 25.30 5.07
C SER A 6 46.96 25.06 4.71
N THR A 7 46.39 25.93 3.86
CA THR A 7 45.03 25.75 3.28
C THR A 7 45.15 24.86 2.05
N THR A 8 44.71 23.61 2.18
CA THR A 8 44.54 22.69 1.04
C THR A 8 43.34 23.13 0.19
N PRO A 9 43.49 23.29 -1.13
CA PRO A 9 42.37 23.64 -2.00
C PRO A 9 41.44 22.45 -2.18
N THR A 10 40.17 22.65 -1.80
CA THR A 10 39.10 21.67 -2.01
C THR A 10 38.80 21.56 -3.52
N ALA A 11 39.09 20.42 -4.13
CA ALA A 11 38.86 20.17 -5.54
C ALA A 11 37.32 20.21 -5.85
N CYS A 12 36.94 20.95 -6.87
CA CYS A 12 35.59 21.03 -7.37
C CYS A 12 35.17 19.67 -7.99
N LEU A 13 34.30 18.92 -7.32
CA LEU A 13 33.83 17.60 -7.73
C LEU A 13 32.94 17.62 -9.00
N SER A 14 32.61 18.80 -9.53
CA SER A 14 31.73 18.96 -10.72
C SER A 14 32.52 19.05 -12.03
N CYS A 15 33.82 19.34 -11.97
CA CYS A 15 34.65 19.42 -13.17
C CYS A 15 35.38 18.10 -13.35
N LYS A 16 34.76 17.11 -14.04
CA LYS A 16 35.45 15.88 -14.45
C LYS A 16 36.57 16.21 -15.44
N GLY A 17 37.77 16.22 -14.90
CA GLY A 17 39.01 15.81 -15.51
C GLY A 17 39.28 16.26 -16.96
N HIS A 18 39.82 17.50 -17.14
CA HIS A 18 40.82 17.74 -18.16
C HIS A 18 42.11 18.10 -17.47
N PRO A 19 43.20 17.38 -17.71
CA PRO A 19 44.52 17.81 -17.21
C PRO A 19 44.95 19.05 -18.03
N SER A 20 44.90 20.22 -17.41
CA SER A 20 45.46 21.43 -18.03
C SER A 20 46.97 21.42 -17.96
N THR A 21 47.60 21.36 -19.11
CA THR A 21 49.04 21.42 -19.32
C THR A 21 49.63 22.85 -19.40
N SER A 22 48.94 23.84 -18.87
CA SER A 22 49.49 25.21 -18.81
C SER A 22 49.15 25.87 -17.47
N GLY A 23 50.17 26.30 -16.77
CA GLY A 23 50.16 26.80 -15.39
C GLY A 23 49.52 28.17 -15.17
N ARG A 24 48.31 28.40 -15.71
CA ARG A 24 47.41 29.50 -15.31
C ARG A 24 46.22 28.91 -14.59
N GLN A 25 46.08 29.19 -13.29
CA GLN A 25 44.87 28.96 -12.51
C GLN A 25 43.76 29.85 -13.07
N GLU A 26 43.04 29.36 -14.07
CA GLU A 26 41.78 29.97 -14.43
C GLU A 26 40.77 29.67 -13.29
N LEU A 27 40.29 30.71 -12.63
CA LEU A 27 39.20 30.63 -11.63
C LEU A 27 38.01 30.00 -12.31
N CYS A 28 37.63 28.81 -11.82
CA CYS A 28 36.44 28.11 -12.31
C CYS A 28 35.20 29.01 -12.15
N THR A 29 34.69 29.51 -13.27
CA THR A 29 33.45 30.30 -13.37
C THR A 29 32.19 29.42 -13.47
N CYS A 30 32.22 28.19 -12.93
CA CYS A 30 31.04 27.35 -12.82
C CYS A 30 29.99 28.15 -12.03
N PRO A 31 28.79 28.37 -12.61
CA PRO A 31 27.69 28.97 -11.85
C PRO A 31 27.48 28.12 -10.62
N PRO A 32 27.35 28.71 -9.42
CA PRO A 32 27.10 27.96 -8.21
C PRO A 32 25.87 27.07 -8.48
N ARG A 33 26.04 25.74 -8.36
CA ARG A 33 24.89 24.82 -8.34
C ARG A 33 23.93 25.42 -7.34
N GLN A 34 22.83 25.97 -7.80
CA GLN A 34 21.72 26.33 -6.94
C GLN A 34 21.26 25.04 -6.30
N SER A 35 21.95 24.65 -5.22
CA SER A 35 21.44 23.64 -4.30
C SER A 35 20.10 24.19 -3.85
N GLN A 36 19.02 23.62 -4.36
CA GLN A 36 17.70 23.91 -3.80
C GLN A 36 17.86 23.78 -2.29
N PRO A 37 17.52 24.85 -1.54
CA PRO A 37 17.73 24.80 -0.11
C PRO A 37 17.09 23.52 0.43
N PRO A 38 17.77 22.77 1.30
CA PRO A 38 17.25 21.49 1.86
C PRO A 38 15.84 21.63 2.44
N ASP A 39 15.43 22.82 2.79
CA ASP A 39 14.11 23.19 3.24
C ASP A 39 13.01 23.04 2.17
N ARG A 40 13.29 23.34 0.91
CA ARG A 40 12.26 23.31 -0.14
C ARG A 40 11.82 21.89 -0.50
N ALA A 41 12.74 20.96 -0.56
CA ALA A 41 12.43 19.53 -0.78
C ALA A 41 11.64 18.92 0.40
N ARG A 42 11.98 19.33 1.63
CA ARG A 42 11.24 18.98 2.84
C ARG A 42 9.81 19.51 2.81
N GLN A 43 9.61 20.77 2.44
CA GLN A 43 8.28 21.39 2.32
C GLN A 43 7.44 20.72 1.23
N GLN A 44 8.03 20.39 0.08
CA GLN A 44 7.31 19.66 -0.97
C GLN A 44 6.81 18.30 -0.50
N THR A 45 7.64 17.55 0.21
CA THR A 45 7.26 16.26 0.79
C THR A 45 6.19 16.43 1.85
N PHE A 46 6.34 17.41 2.75
CA PHE A 46 5.39 17.72 3.81
C PHE A 46 3.97 17.99 3.24
N TYR A 47 3.84 18.94 2.31
CA TYR A 47 2.53 19.29 1.74
C TYR A 47 1.95 18.18 0.86
N ARG A 48 2.79 17.39 0.20
CA ARG A 48 2.33 16.23 -0.57
C ARG A 48 1.73 15.15 0.33
N ASP A 49 2.41 14.81 1.41
CA ASP A 49 1.95 13.80 2.36
C ASP A 49 0.64 14.24 3.02
N HIS A 50 0.51 15.53 3.38
CA HIS A 50 -0.73 16.08 3.91
C HIS A 50 -1.86 16.10 2.87
N SER A 51 -1.58 16.47 1.61
CA SER A 51 -2.59 16.41 0.54
C SER A 51 -3.12 15.00 0.34
N TYR A 52 -2.24 14.01 0.41
CA TYR A 52 -2.63 12.61 0.31
C TYR A 52 -3.49 12.17 1.49
N ASP A 53 -3.05 12.47 2.72
CA ASP A 53 -3.79 12.17 3.94
C ASP A 53 -5.20 12.78 3.94
N ILE A 54 -5.33 14.02 3.43
CA ILE A 54 -6.62 14.69 3.33
C ILE A 54 -7.51 14.03 2.28
N ALA A 55 -6.95 13.65 1.14
CA ALA A 55 -7.70 12.94 0.10
C ALA A 55 -8.24 11.59 0.60
N GLU A 56 -7.46 10.86 1.37
CA GLU A 56 -7.91 9.63 2.04
C GLU A 56 -9.02 9.89 3.06
N ASP A 57 -8.89 10.94 3.88
CA ASP A 57 -9.93 11.32 4.85
C ASP A 57 -11.23 11.76 4.13
N ILE A 58 -11.14 12.47 2.98
CA ILE A 58 -12.30 12.83 2.14
C ILE A 58 -12.96 11.55 1.60
N PHE A 59 -12.18 10.64 1.04
CA PHE A 59 -12.69 9.39 0.52
C PHE A 59 -13.45 8.61 1.59
N GLN A 60 -12.89 8.52 2.81
CA GLN A 60 -13.51 7.88 3.94
C GLN A 60 -14.87 8.50 4.29
N VAL A 61 -14.91 9.83 4.42
CA VAL A 61 -16.15 10.57 4.75
C VAL A 61 -17.20 10.42 3.66
N VAL A 62 -16.80 10.41 2.38
CA VAL A 62 -17.72 10.21 1.25
C VAL A 62 -18.35 8.82 1.28
N VAL A 63 -17.57 7.80 1.64
CA VAL A 63 -18.10 6.43 1.78
C VAL A 63 -19.08 6.35 2.95
N GLU A 64 -18.75 6.92 4.11
CA GLU A 64 -19.66 6.97 5.27
C GLU A 64 -20.95 7.72 4.94
N LEU A 65 -20.86 8.82 4.21
CA LEU A 65 -22.04 9.56 3.72
C LEU A 65 -22.88 8.69 2.79
N ARG A 66 -22.25 8.02 1.83
CA ARG A 66 -22.94 7.10 0.91
C ARG A 66 -23.68 6.00 1.69
N ASP A 67 -23.00 5.37 2.63
CA ASP A 67 -23.57 4.28 3.43
C ASP A 67 -24.72 4.78 4.32
N ALA A 68 -24.64 6.00 4.85
CA ALA A 68 -25.73 6.64 5.57
C ALA A 68 -26.95 6.88 4.68
N VAL A 69 -26.74 7.32 3.45
CA VAL A 69 -27.80 7.51 2.46
C VAL A 69 -28.42 6.16 2.06
N PHE A 70 -27.61 5.14 1.79
CA PHE A 70 -28.10 3.80 1.43
C PHE A 70 -28.88 3.11 2.56
N SER A 71 -28.52 3.36 3.81
CA SER A 71 -29.21 2.81 4.99
C SER A 71 -30.46 3.60 5.40
N ASP A 72 -30.88 4.58 4.60
CA ASP A 72 -32.00 5.46 4.90
C ASP A 72 -31.85 6.15 6.28
N ALA A 73 -30.64 6.58 6.58
CA ALA A 73 -30.34 7.25 7.84
C ALA A 73 -31.13 8.57 7.99
N PRO A 74 -31.49 8.98 9.21
CA PRO A 74 -32.20 10.23 9.45
C PRO A 74 -31.49 11.43 8.82
N THR A 75 -32.25 12.38 8.24
CA THR A 75 -31.72 13.58 7.57
C THR A 75 -30.67 14.31 8.40
N GLN A 76 -30.87 14.38 9.71
CA GLN A 76 -29.91 15.01 10.63
C GLN A 76 -28.54 14.31 10.60
N GLN A 77 -28.51 12.98 10.53
CA GLN A 77 -27.29 12.19 10.46
C GLN A 77 -26.59 12.40 9.11
N VAL A 78 -27.33 12.40 8.01
CA VAL A 78 -26.78 12.68 6.66
C VAL A 78 -26.20 14.09 6.60
N MET A 79 -26.92 15.08 7.14
CA MET A 79 -26.48 16.48 7.14
C MET A 79 -25.31 16.77 8.07
N ALA A 80 -25.03 15.90 9.05
CA ALA A 80 -23.85 16.02 9.92
C ALA A 80 -22.51 15.87 9.14
N PHE A 81 -22.53 15.22 7.99
CA PHE A 81 -21.33 15.11 7.13
C PHE A 81 -20.97 16.43 6.44
N LYS A 82 -21.92 17.33 6.21
CA LYS A 82 -21.68 18.59 5.48
C LYS A 82 -20.53 19.43 6.06
N PRO A 83 -20.52 19.80 7.36
CA PRO A 83 -19.43 20.60 7.93
C PRO A 83 -18.09 19.85 7.91
N LEU A 84 -18.12 18.53 8.00
CA LEU A 84 -16.91 17.70 7.95
C LEU A 84 -16.29 17.71 6.54
N VAL A 85 -17.09 17.49 5.50
CA VAL A 85 -16.65 17.56 4.11
C VAL A 85 -16.11 18.95 3.79
N GLN A 86 -16.82 20.02 4.19
CA GLN A 86 -16.38 21.40 3.98
C GLN A 86 -15.01 21.66 4.61
N ARG A 87 -14.81 21.23 5.86
CA ARG A 87 -13.54 21.39 6.56
C ARG A 87 -12.41 20.62 5.86
N LEU A 88 -12.64 19.40 5.38
CA LEU A 88 -11.66 18.62 4.65
C LEU A 88 -11.30 19.25 3.32
N MET A 89 -12.28 19.84 2.62
CA MET A 89 -12.02 20.59 1.38
C MET A 89 -11.19 21.85 1.64
N ASP A 90 -11.45 22.59 2.72
CA ASP A 90 -10.63 23.72 3.13
C ASP A 90 -9.20 23.31 3.53
N ASP A 91 -9.03 22.15 4.15
CA ASP A 91 -7.71 21.60 4.47
C ASP A 91 -6.97 21.18 3.20
N LEU A 92 -7.67 20.59 2.24
CA LEU A 92 -7.10 20.21 0.93
C LEU A 92 -6.65 21.45 0.15
N GLU A 93 -7.48 22.49 0.09
CA GLU A 93 -7.14 23.77 -0.53
C GLU A 93 -5.84 24.33 0.09
N CYS A 94 -5.74 24.31 1.40
CA CYS A 94 -4.57 24.77 2.14
C CYS A 94 -3.30 23.97 1.79
N ALA A 95 -3.41 22.63 1.75
CA ALA A 95 -2.31 21.75 1.41
C ALA A 95 -1.85 21.92 -0.05
N VAL A 96 -2.79 22.07 -0.97
CA VAL A 96 -2.51 22.30 -2.40
C VAL A 96 -1.80 23.65 -2.62
N VAL A 97 -2.24 24.72 -1.93
CA VAL A 97 -1.57 26.02 -1.95
C VAL A 97 -0.14 25.94 -1.44
N GLY A 98 0.08 25.25 -0.30
CA GLY A 98 1.43 25.02 0.24
C GLY A 98 2.31 24.23 -0.73
N ARG A 99 1.74 23.21 -1.36
CA ARG A 99 2.42 22.40 -2.37
C ARG A 99 2.80 23.19 -3.62
N GLY A 100 1.90 24.01 -4.18
CA GLY A 100 2.17 24.88 -5.33
C GLY A 100 3.35 25.82 -5.02
N ARG A 101 3.31 26.50 -3.88
CA ARG A 101 4.40 27.38 -3.45
C ARG A 101 5.73 26.65 -3.29
N SER A 102 5.72 25.47 -2.68
CA SER A 102 6.94 24.67 -2.49
C SER A 102 7.53 24.19 -3.82
N ARG A 103 6.71 24.08 -4.88
CA ARG A 103 7.14 23.80 -6.25
C ARG A 103 7.66 25.04 -6.99
N GLY A 104 7.40 26.23 -6.46
CA GLY A 104 7.76 27.51 -7.10
C GLY A 104 6.73 27.99 -8.12
N GLU A 105 5.51 27.48 -8.06
CA GLU A 105 4.40 27.99 -8.87
C GLU A 105 4.11 29.45 -8.50
N SER A 106 3.78 30.29 -9.50
CA SER A 106 3.49 31.70 -9.25
C SER A 106 2.19 31.86 -8.45
N PRO A 107 2.04 32.92 -7.64
CA PRO A 107 0.78 33.19 -6.94
C PRO A 107 -0.44 33.24 -7.85
N ASP A 108 -0.26 33.71 -9.09
CA ASP A 108 -1.35 33.78 -10.08
C ASP A 108 -1.77 32.40 -10.56
N GLN A 109 -0.81 31.49 -10.81
CA GLN A 109 -1.08 30.09 -11.17
C GLN A 109 -1.81 29.36 -10.05
N VAL A 110 -1.34 29.51 -8.81
CA VAL A 110 -1.97 28.87 -7.64
C VAL A 110 -3.38 29.45 -7.40
N ALA A 111 -3.56 30.77 -7.51
CA ALA A 111 -4.85 31.40 -7.32
C ALA A 111 -5.87 30.96 -8.40
N ALA A 112 -5.44 30.90 -9.65
CA ALA A 112 -6.28 30.40 -10.74
C ALA A 112 -6.72 28.96 -10.54
N ALA A 113 -5.82 28.10 -10.07
CA ALA A 113 -6.12 26.69 -9.83
C ALA A 113 -7.19 26.45 -8.76
N ILE A 114 -7.34 27.36 -7.78
CA ILE A 114 -8.33 27.24 -6.69
C ILE A 114 -9.49 28.25 -6.84
N GLY A 115 -9.58 28.95 -7.96
CA GLY A 115 -10.67 29.88 -8.25
C GLY A 115 -10.66 31.16 -7.39
N LEU A 116 -9.50 31.58 -6.88
CA LEU A 116 -9.34 32.82 -6.11
C LEU A 116 -8.57 33.88 -6.89
N SER A 117 -8.75 35.14 -6.48
CA SER A 117 -7.82 36.18 -6.93
C SER A 117 -6.49 36.10 -6.17
N PRO A 118 -5.35 36.51 -6.77
CA PRO A 118 -4.04 36.50 -6.12
C PRO A 118 -4.03 37.27 -4.79
N GLU A 119 -4.79 38.33 -4.69
CA GLU A 119 -4.92 39.11 -3.47
C GLU A 119 -5.67 38.35 -2.38
N ARG A 120 -6.78 37.67 -2.70
CA ARG A 120 -7.51 36.79 -1.78
C ARG A 120 -6.67 35.61 -1.35
N LEU A 121 -5.89 35.02 -2.27
CA LEU A 121 -4.95 33.96 -1.94
C LEU A 121 -3.93 34.43 -0.89
N ARG A 122 -3.33 35.60 -1.04
CA ARG A 122 -2.35 36.15 -0.08
C ARG A 122 -2.96 36.40 1.29
N LYS A 123 -4.20 36.89 1.34
CA LYS A 123 -4.92 37.13 2.60
C LYS A 123 -5.36 35.84 3.30
N LYS A 124 -5.94 34.90 2.54
CA LYS A 124 -6.51 33.65 3.09
C LYS A 124 -5.43 32.62 3.46
N HIS A 125 -4.40 32.52 2.65
CA HIS A 125 -3.38 31.49 2.76
C HIS A 125 -1.98 32.11 2.93
N THR A 126 -1.70 32.75 4.05
CA THR A 126 -0.32 33.14 4.35
C THR A 126 0.54 31.88 4.57
N PRO A 127 1.86 31.90 4.25
CA PRO A 127 2.72 30.72 4.44
C PRO A 127 2.64 30.17 5.87
N ALA A 128 2.73 31.03 6.86
CA ALA A 128 2.66 30.65 8.27
C ALA A 128 1.28 30.05 8.66
N ALA A 129 0.18 30.65 8.20
CA ALA A 129 -1.17 30.12 8.47
C ALA A 129 -1.40 28.77 7.79
N THR A 130 -0.87 28.58 6.58
CA THR A 130 -0.95 27.32 5.83
C THR A 130 -0.19 26.21 6.55
N GLU A 131 1.04 26.48 6.97
CA GLU A 131 1.87 25.52 7.69
C GLU A 131 1.26 25.18 9.06
N ASN A 132 0.85 26.19 9.82
CA ASN A 132 0.23 26.00 11.14
C ASN A 132 -1.06 25.19 11.05
N ARG A 133 -1.89 25.40 10.01
CA ARG A 133 -3.11 24.64 9.78
C ARG A 133 -2.79 23.16 9.51
N MET A 134 -1.74 22.86 8.75
CA MET A 134 -1.33 21.49 8.47
C MET A 134 -0.75 20.79 9.70
N LEU A 135 0.07 21.48 10.49
CA LEU A 135 0.66 20.96 11.72
C LEU A 135 -0.40 20.67 12.80
N ASN A 136 -1.39 21.55 12.94
CA ASN A 136 -2.45 21.45 13.94
C ASN A 136 -3.74 20.81 13.38
N ARG A 137 -3.68 20.17 12.23
CA ARG A 137 -4.81 19.52 11.61
C ARG A 137 -5.38 18.43 12.51
N ILE A 138 -6.61 18.62 12.96
CA ILE A 138 -7.36 17.59 13.66
C ILE A 138 -7.99 16.69 12.59
N ARG A 139 -7.56 15.45 12.53
CA ARG A 139 -8.19 14.46 11.65
C ARG A 139 -9.62 14.22 12.09
N PRO A 140 -10.54 13.95 11.15
CA PRO A 140 -11.83 13.43 11.51
C PRO A 140 -11.58 12.17 12.34
N GLN A 141 -11.88 12.22 13.63
CA GLN A 141 -12.00 10.98 14.39
C GLN A 141 -13.25 10.32 13.85
N ALA A 142 -13.12 9.10 13.35
CA ALA A 142 -14.29 8.24 13.20
C ALA A 142 -15.01 8.29 14.54
N ASP A 143 -16.25 8.83 14.53
CA ASP A 143 -17.01 9.12 15.72
C ASP A 143 -16.88 7.98 16.72
N GLN A 144 -16.63 8.30 17.99
CA GLN A 144 -16.61 7.33 19.09
C GLN A 144 -17.94 6.58 19.22
N HIS A 145 -19.02 7.08 18.56
CA HIS A 145 -20.32 6.41 18.45
C HIS A 145 -20.33 5.27 17.41
N THR A 146 -19.27 5.15 16.61
CA THR A 146 -19.08 4.04 15.69
C THR A 146 -17.66 3.51 15.82
N GLY A 147 -17.25 3.20 17.05
CA GLY A 147 -15.91 2.69 17.42
C GLY A 147 -15.45 1.41 16.69
N SER A 148 -16.14 1.05 15.64
CA SER A 148 -15.92 -0.05 14.73
C SER A 148 -15.47 0.39 13.32
N ARG A 149 -15.85 1.56 12.82
CA ARG A 149 -15.93 1.84 11.36
C ARG A 149 -14.66 2.32 10.67
N ARG A 150 -13.57 2.65 11.33
CA ARG A 150 -12.27 2.81 10.66
C ARG A 150 -11.73 1.48 10.08
N ARG A 151 -12.29 0.36 10.56
CA ARG A 151 -12.03 -0.98 10.03
C ARG A 151 -13.07 -1.43 9.00
N ASP A 152 -14.15 -0.69 8.81
CA ASP A 152 -15.34 -1.15 8.05
C ASP A 152 -15.13 -1.17 6.53
N HIS A 153 -14.07 -0.50 6.00
CA HIS A 153 -13.58 -0.81 4.65
C HIS A 153 -12.75 -2.09 4.58
N ILE A 154 -12.26 -2.53 5.73
CA ILE A 154 -11.57 -3.79 5.84
C ILE A 154 -12.61 -4.79 6.31
N ALA A 155 -13.27 -5.44 5.34
CA ALA A 155 -14.29 -6.45 5.61
C ALA A 155 -13.74 -7.62 6.44
N SER A 156 -12.45 -7.92 6.29
CA SER A 156 -11.74 -8.90 7.11
C SER A 156 -10.41 -8.31 7.65
N PRO A 157 -10.38 -7.84 8.91
CA PRO A 157 -9.17 -7.36 9.55
C PRO A 157 -8.05 -8.41 9.60
N GLN A 158 -8.40 -9.69 9.66
CA GLN A 158 -7.44 -10.79 9.65
C GLN A 158 -6.77 -10.93 8.29
N ASN A 159 -7.54 -10.90 7.19
CA ASN A 159 -6.98 -10.96 5.83
C ASN A 159 -6.18 -9.70 5.50
N TYR A 160 -6.56 -8.55 6.04
CA TYR A 160 -5.77 -7.33 5.91
C TYR A 160 -4.42 -7.44 6.63
N ARG A 161 -4.37 -7.99 7.85
CA ARG A 161 -3.11 -8.27 8.55
C ARG A 161 -2.23 -9.25 7.77
N ARG A 162 -2.82 -10.29 7.16
CA ARG A 162 -2.10 -11.24 6.29
C ARG A 162 -1.52 -10.54 5.06
N LEU A 163 -2.27 -9.64 4.43
CA LEU A 163 -1.78 -8.82 3.33
C LEU A 163 -0.57 -7.96 3.74
N LEU A 164 -0.67 -7.27 4.88
CA LEU A 164 0.43 -6.47 5.42
C LEU A 164 1.65 -7.33 5.77
N ALA A 165 1.44 -8.52 6.35
CA ALA A 165 2.51 -9.46 6.67
C ALA A 165 3.22 -9.96 5.41
N ALA A 166 2.47 -10.30 4.34
CA ALA A 166 3.01 -10.69 3.06
C ALA A 166 3.85 -9.55 2.43
N LEU A 167 3.33 -8.32 2.39
CA LEU A 167 4.07 -7.15 1.89
C LEU A 167 5.34 -6.88 2.72
N SER A 168 5.25 -6.98 4.03
CA SER A 168 6.40 -6.81 4.93
C SER A 168 7.46 -7.91 4.74
N PHE A 169 7.03 -9.14 4.43
CA PHE A 169 7.93 -10.22 4.05
C PHE A 169 8.64 -9.91 2.74
N LEU A 170 7.90 -9.53 1.69
CA LEU A 170 8.47 -9.16 0.40
C LEU A 170 9.47 -8.00 0.53
N GLN A 171 9.16 -7.00 1.35
CA GLN A 171 10.07 -5.88 1.61
C GLN A 171 11.37 -6.34 2.27
N ARG A 172 11.30 -7.24 3.26
CA ARG A 172 12.50 -7.74 3.96
C ARG A 172 13.40 -8.63 3.11
N THR A 173 12.80 -9.36 2.16
CA THR A 173 13.53 -10.25 1.24
C THR A 173 14.00 -9.56 -0.02
N SER A 174 13.43 -8.38 -0.33
CA SER A 174 13.87 -7.54 -1.44
C SER A 174 15.19 -6.83 -1.13
N PRO A 175 16.05 -6.61 -2.13
CA PRO A 175 17.26 -5.78 -1.97
C PRO A 175 16.93 -4.29 -1.77
N LEU A 176 15.66 -3.87 -1.94
CA LEU A 176 15.25 -2.48 -1.80
C LEU A 176 15.14 -2.08 -0.34
N THR A 177 15.85 -1.01 0.02
CA THR A 177 15.66 -0.40 1.34
C THR A 177 14.33 0.34 1.42
N GLN A 178 13.75 0.43 2.62
CA GLN A 178 12.53 1.21 2.85
C GLN A 178 12.67 2.68 2.40
N LYS A 179 13.89 3.24 2.51
CA LYS A 179 14.19 4.60 2.05
C LYS A 179 14.10 4.71 0.53
N THR A 180 14.68 3.75 -0.19
CA THR A 180 14.61 3.70 -1.66
C THR A 180 13.16 3.50 -2.14
N LEU A 181 12.44 2.59 -1.51
CA LEU A 181 11.01 2.37 -1.77
C LEU A 181 10.21 3.66 -1.58
N ALA A 182 10.41 4.34 -0.45
CA ALA A 182 9.72 5.60 -0.17
C ALA A 182 10.02 6.67 -1.22
N GLN A 183 11.28 6.82 -1.63
CA GLN A 183 11.69 7.76 -2.68
C GLN A 183 11.00 7.47 -4.02
N GLN A 184 10.94 6.20 -4.43
CA GLN A 184 10.33 5.79 -5.70
C GLN A 184 8.79 5.91 -5.67
N LEU A 185 8.17 5.66 -4.53
CA LEU A 185 6.74 5.90 -4.31
C LEU A 185 6.42 7.40 -4.19
N GLY A 186 7.43 8.22 -3.98
CA GLY A 186 7.29 9.63 -3.72
C GLY A 186 6.79 9.94 -2.31
N PHE A 187 7.11 9.13 -1.31
CA PHE A 187 6.74 9.27 0.09
C PHE A 187 7.95 9.46 1.02
N THR A 188 7.68 9.70 2.30
CA THR A 188 8.68 9.58 3.36
C THR A 188 8.81 8.12 3.82
N SER A 189 9.98 7.74 4.34
CA SER A 189 10.16 6.41 4.94
C SER A 189 9.19 6.17 6.10
N SER A 190 8.91 7.21 6.90
CA SER A 190 7.93 7.15 7.99
C SER A 190 6.50 6.88 7.48
N TYR A 191 6.13 7.43 6.32
CA TYR A 191 4.81 7.16 5.72
C TYR A 191 4.70 5.71 5.24
N VAL A 192 5.73 5.19 4.57
CA VAL A 192 5.79 3.78 4.14
C VAL A 192 5.74 2.84 5.35
N SER A 193 6.46 3.18 6.44
CA SER A 193 6.37 2.43 7.70
C SER A 193 4.95 2.32 8.22
N ARG A 194 4.21 3.45 8.23
CA ARG A 194 2.80 3.49 8.68
C ARG A 194 1.84 2.75 7.74
N LEU A 195 2.13 2.67 6.44
CA LEU A 195 1.39 1.82 5.51
C LEU A 195 1.60 0.34 5.82
N LEU A 196 2.85 -0.07 6.03
CA LEU A 196 3.19 -1.48 6.31
C LEU A 196 2.79 -1.93 7.72
N SER A 197 2.73 -1.01 8.70
CA SER A 197 2.22 -1.32 10.05
C SER A 197 0.69 -1.40 10.12
N GLY A 198 0.00 -0.95 9.07
CA GLY A 198 -1.47 -0.90 9.06
C GLY A 198 -2.08 0.29 9.79
N GLU A 199 -1.26 1.26 10.23
CA GLU A 199 -1.76 2.55 10.74
C GLU A 199 -2.47 3.36 9.65
N ARG A 200 -2.13 3.07 8.39
CA ARG A 200 -2.73 3.63 7.19
C ARG A 200 -3.26 2.52 6.31
N THR A 201 -4.45 2.71 5.78
CA THR A 201 -5.02 1.77 4.84
C THR A 201 -4.27 1.84 3.51
N LEU A 202 -3.82 0.70 3.01
CA LEU A 202 -3.23 0.59 1.68
C LEU A 202 -4.32 0.70 0.61
N SER A 203 -4.04 1.38 -0.49
CA SER A 203 -4.83 1.25 -1.71
C SER A 203 -4.26 0.15 -2.61
N TRP A 204 -5.10 -0.47 -3.45
CA TRP A 204 -4.63 -1.49 -4.39
C TRP A 204 -3.50 -0.98 -5.27
N ARG A 205 -3.56 0.26 -5.71
CA ARG A 205 -2.51 0.91 -6.49
C ARG A 205 -1.14 0.84 -5.81
N TYR A 206 -1.09 1.05 -4.48
CA TYR A 206 0.18 0.96 -3.75
C TYR A 206 0.63 -0.47 -3.54
N VAL A 207 -0.29 -1.40 -3.27
CA VAL A 207 0.02 -2.83 -3.21
C VAL A 207 0.66 -3.28 -4.53
N THR A 208 0.03 -2.95 -5.67
CA THR A 208 0.56 -3.24 -7.01
C THR A 208 1.97 -2.69 -7.19
N LYS A 209 2.13 -1.39 -6.99
CA LYS A 209 3.42 -0.73 -7.22
C LYS A 209 4.53 -1.24 -6.30
N MET A 210 4.22 -1.49 -5.04
CA MET A 210 5.19 -2.06 -4.08
C MET A 210 5.58 -3.49 -4.47
N THR A 211 4.61 -4.33 -4.85
CA THR A 211 4.84 -5.72 -5.24
C THR A 211 5.71 -5.82 -6.49
N GLU A 212 5.43 -4.99 -7.52
CA GLU A 212 6.25 -4.86 -8.72
C GLU A 212 7.70 -4.44 -8.39
N MET A 213 7.85 -3.45 -7.51
CA MET A 213 9.17 -2.98 -7.09
C MET A 213 9.95 -4.04 -6.30
N TYR A 214 9.27 -4.94 -5.61
CA TYR A 214 9.89 -6.09 -4.95
C TYR A 214 10.22 -7.24 -5.93
N GLY A 215 9.86 -7.11 -7.22
CA GLY A 215 10.10 -8.11 -8.26
C GLY A 215 9.08 -9.24 -8.31
N TYR A 216 7.87 -9.02 -7.80
CA TYR A 216 6.78 -9.99 -7.81
C TYR A 216 5.59 -9.49 -8.62
N GLU A 217 4.80 -10.43 -9.15
CA GLU A 217 3.55 -10.14 -9.83
C GLU A 217 2.47 -9.69 -8.83
N PRO A 218 1.80 -8.55 -9.07
CA PRO A 218 0.74 -8.06 -8.17
C PRO A 218 -0.44 -9.00 -8.01
N SER A 219 -0.74 -9.82 -9.03
CA SER A 219 -1.78 -10.85 -9.00
C SER A 219 -1.66 -11.79 -7.80
N LEU A 220 -0.44 -12.06 -7.35
CA LEU A 220 -0.14 -12.88 -6.18
C LEU A 220 -0.82 -12.40 -4.89
N LEU A 221 -0.89 -11.09 -4.67
CA LEU A 221 -1.51 -10.51 -3.46
C LEU A 221 -2.98 -10.13 -3.65
N ARG A 222 -3.50 -10.23 -4.89
CA ARG A 222 -4.88 -9.87 -5.20
C ARG A 222 -5.93 -10.64 -4.39
N PRO A 223 -5.80 -11.95 -4.18
CA PRO A 223 -6.76 -12.70 -3.38
C PRO A 223 -6.84 -12.25 -1.93
N LEU A 224 -5.69 -11.94 -1.28
CA LEU A 224 -5.68 -11.38 0.08
C LEU A 224 -6.29 -9.99 0.14
N TRP A 225 -6.00 -9.15 -0.87
CA TRP A 225 -6.62 -7.84 -1.00
C TRP A 225 -8.15 -7.96 -1.12
N ASN A 226 -8.62 -8.80 -2.05
CA ASN A 226 -10.06 -8.98 -2.26
C ASN A 226 -10.75 -9.52 -1.00
N ALA A 227 -10.13 -10.47 -0.31
CA ALA A 227 -10.64 -11.01 0.95
C ALA A 227 -10.64 -9.94 2.08
N ALA A 228 -9.64 -9.05 2.10
CA ALA A 228 -9.57 -7.98 3.10
C ALA A 228 -10.66 -6.91 2.91
N PHE A 229 -11.00 -6.59 1.65
CA PHE A 229 -11.91 -5.50 1.30
C PHE A 229 -13.27 -5.96 0.74
N ALA A 230 -13.57 -7.25 0.83
CA ALA A 230 -14.79 -7.89 0.28
C ALA A 230 -15.04 -7.54 -1.20
N THR A 231 -13.99 -7.42 -1.99
CA THR A 231 -14.09 -7.15 -3.43
C THR A 231 -14.08 -8.44 -4.23
N SER A 232 -14.82 -8.47 -5.33
CA SER A 232 -14.85 -9.63 -6.21
C SER A 232 -13.55 -9.79 -6.99
N PRO A 233 -13.17 -11.02 -7.38
CA PRO A 233 -12.11 -11.24 -8.34
C PRO A 233 -12.38 -10.49 -9.65
N PRO A 234 -11.33 -10.10 -10.40
CA PRO A 234 -11.52 -9.51 -11.73
C PRO A 234 -12.28 -10.47 -12.66
N ILE A 235 -13.07 -9.89 -13.57
CA ILE A 235 -13.81 -10.67 -14.58
C ILE A 235 -12.79 -11.45 -15.45
N GLY A 236 -13.06 -12.74 -15.69
CA GLY A 236 -12.18 -13.62 -16.47
C GLY A 236 -11.01 -14.23 -15.69
N THR A 237 -10.94 -14.03 -14.37
CA THR A 237 -9.95 -14.71 -13.53
C THR A 237 -10.22 -16.21 -13.50
N ASP A 238 -9.21 -17.02 -13.79
CA ASP A 238 -9.27 -18.48 -13.61
C ASP A 238 -9.44 -18.80 -12.11
N PRO A 239 -10.54 -19.45 -11.70
CA PRO A 239 -10.79 -19.74 -10.30
C PRO A 239 -9.77 -20.66 -9.65
N VAL A 240 -9.20 -21.61 -10.43
CA VAL A 240 -8.18 -22.54 -9.93
C VAL A 240 -6.87 -21.80 -9.66
N GLN A 241 -6.45 -20.96 -10.61
CA GLN A 241 -5.25 -20.13 -10.42
C GLN A 241 -5.45 -19.12 -9.29
N TYR A 242 -6.65 -18.55 -9.15
CA TYR A 242 -6.96 -17.62 -8.07
C TYR A 242 -6.88 -18.26 -6.69
N LEU A 243 -7.37 -19.50 -6.54
CA LEU A 243 -7.19 -20.27 -5.29
C LEU A 243 -5.71 -20.51 -4.98
N ARG A 244 -4.92 -20.87 -5.99
CA ARG A 244 -3.46 -21.08 -5.83
C ARG A 244 -2.74 -19.81 -5.41
N ASP A 245 -3.07 -18.68 -6.03
CA ASP A 245 -2.48 -17.41 -5.68
C ASP A 245 -2.85 -17.01 -4.25
N HIS A 246 -4.09 -17.32 -3.81
CA HIS A 246 -4.49 -17.12 -2.42
C HIS A 246 -3.63 -17.94 -1.44
N LEU A 247 -3.44 -19.24 -1.73
CA LEU A 247 -2.61 -20.13 -0.90
C LEU A 247 -1.14 -19.68 -0.87
N ARG A 248 -0.60 -19.24 -2.03
CA ARG A 248 0.76 -18.67 -2.11
C ARG A 248 0.87 -17.38 -1.30
N ALA A 249 -0.11 -16.50 -1.40
CA ALA A 249 -0.13 -15.25 -0.63
C ALA A 249 -0.23 -15.51 0.88
N LEU A 250 -1.00 -16.51 1.32
CA LEU A 250 -1.04 -16.95 2.71
C LEU A 250 0.33 -17.49 3.17
N ARG A 251 1.01 -18.28 2.33
CA ARG A 251 2.37 -18.75 2.61
C ARG A 251 3.36 -17.60 2.80
N LEU A 252 3.28 -16.56 1.95
CA LEU A 252 4.07 -15.33 2.14
C LEU A 252 3.75 -14.63 3.44
N ALA A 253 2.48 -14.58 3.83
CA ALA A 253 2.04 -13.91 5.05
C ALA A 253 2.62 -14.53 6.34
N ILE A 254 2.93 -15.83 6.33
CA ILE A 254 3.57 -16.53 7.45
C ILE A 254 5.10 -16.64 7.31
N GLY A 255 5.71 -15.86 6.39
CA GLY A 255 7.16 -15.82 6.22
C GLY A 255 7.72 -16.79 5.17
N ASN A 256 6.88 -17.28 4.27
CA ASN A 256 7.24 -18.18 3.16
C ASN A 256 8.05 -19.44 3.60
N PRO A 257 7.54 -20.24 4.55
CA PRO A 257 8.22 -21.42 5.01
C PRO A 257 8.53 -22.37 3.84
N SER A 258 9.61 -23.17 3.97
CA SER A 258 9.96 -24.18 2.97
C SER A 258 8.90 -25.29 2.94
N ASP A 259 8.88 -26.08 1.87
CA ASP A 259 8.00 -27.25 1.78
C ASP A 259 8.25 -28.24 2.92
N ALA A 260 9.52 -28.39 3.35
CA ALA A 260 9.88 -29.23 4.47
C ALA A 260 9.29 -28.73 5.80
N ASP A 261 9.29 -27.40 6.02
CA ASP A 261 8.69 -26.80 7.21
C ASP A 261 7.16 -26.96 7.21
N LEU A 262 6.53 -26.79 6.04
CA LEU A 262 5.08 -26.99 5.90
C LEU A 262 4.69 -28.46 6.15
N LEU A 263 5.46 -29.41 5.62
CA LEU A 263 5.23 -30.84 5.86
C LEU A 263 5.34 -31.16 7.34
N LYS A 264 6.40 -30.67 8.00
CA LYS A 264 6.60 -30.88 9.44
C LYS A 264 5.47 -30.27 10.28
N ALA A 265 4.96 -29.10 9.89
CA ALA A 265 3.86 -28.44 10.61
C ALA A 265 2.50 -29.13 10.38
N GLY A 266 2.33 -29.85 9.28
CA GLY A 266 1.11 -30.57 8.92
C GLY A 266 1.17 -32.09 9.12
N GLU A 267 2.26 -32.62 9.73
CA GLU A 267 2.41 -34.05 9.99
C GLU A 267 1.33 -34.59 10.95
N PRO A 268 0.93 -35.87 10.77
CA PRO A 268 1.28 -36.79 9.69
C PRO A 268 0.42 -36.64 8.41
N GLU A 269 -0.54 -35.77 8.41
CA GLU A 269 -1.62 -35.72 7.40
C GLU A 269 -1.19 -35.04 6.10
N LEU A 270 -0.27 -34.05 6.17
CA LEU A 270 0.18 -33.31 5.00
C LEU A 270 1.34 -34.01 4.28
N LEU A 271 1.14 -34.34 3.01
CA LEU A 271 2.13 -35.00 2.18
C LEU A 271 2.67 -34.07 1.09
N ARG A 272 3.88 -34.35 0.59
CA ARG A 272 4.51 -33.57 -0.49
C ARG A 272 3.61 -33.42 -1.73
N ARG A 273 2.89 -34.48 -2.12
CA ARG A 273 1.93 -34.44 -3.22
C ARG A 273 0.81 -33.41 -3.01
N HIS A 274 0.38 -33.24 -1.76
CA HIS A 274 -0.65 -32.26 -1.37
C HIS A 274 -0.17 -30.82 -1.60
N LEU A 275 1.08 -30.53 -1.22
CA LEU A 275 1.70 -29.22 -1.49
C LEU A 275 1.85 -28.97 -2.99
N GLN A 276 2.35 -29.97 -3.73
CA GLN A 276 2.52 -29.84 -5.16
C GLN A 276 1.19 -29.57 -5.87
N MET A 277 0.13 -30.33 -5.55
CA MET A 277 -1.20 -30.10 -6.13
C MET A 277 -1.74 -28.72 -5.78
N SER A 278 -1.56 -28.26 -4.55
CA SER A 278 -2.12 -27.00 -4.06
C SER A 278 -1.41 -25.77 -4.64
N PHE A 279 -0.11 -25.84 -4.90
CA PHE A 279 0.67 -24.68 -5.34
C PHE A 279 1.02 -24.69 -6.84
N THR A 280 1.21 -25.84 -7.46
CA THR A 280 1.74 -25.92 -8.84
C THR A 280 1.08 -27.00 -9.70
N GLY A 281 0.42 -27.99 -9.10
CA GLY A 281 -0.13 -29.14 -9.82
C GLY A 281 -1.36 -28.79 -10.71
N PRO A 282 -1.77 -29.71 -11.57
CA PRO A 282 -3.02 -29.57 -12.32
C PRO A 282 -4.24 -29.75 -11.39
N GLY A 283 -5.32 -29.05 -11.69
CA GLY A 283 -6.61 -29.21 -11.01
C GLY A 283 -6.69 -28.54 -9.63
N VAL A 284 -7.72 -28.90 -8.89
CA VAL A 284 -8.02 -28.37 -7.54
C VAL A 284 -7.66 -29.43 -6.50
N PRO A 285 -6.99 -29.10 -5.39
CA PRO A 285 -6.77 -30.05 -4.29
C PRO A 285 -8.12 -30.50 -3.70
N SER A 286 -8.19 -31.72 -3.10
CA SER A 286 -9.36 -32.14 -2.36
C SER A 286 -9.67 -31.15 -1.22
N TRP A 287 -10.93 -31.11 -0.77
CA TRP A 287 -11.31 -30.20 0.32
C TRP A 287 -10.51 -30.51 1.61
N GLU A 288 -10.28 -31.79 1.88
CA GLU A 288 -9.49 -32.19 3.06
C GLU A 288 -8.05 -31.65 2.98
N THR A 289 -7.42 -31.75 1.80
CA THR A 289 -6.10 -31.17 1.56
C THR A 289 -6.13 -29.63 1.70
N ALA A 290 -7.12 -28.96 1.10
CA ALA A 290 -7.24 -27.51 1.20
C ALA A 290 -7.46 -27.05 2.65
N ARG A 291 -8.31 -27.75 3.41
CA ARG A 291 -8.58 -27.51 4.83
C ARG A 291 -7.35 -27.70 5.70
N LEU A 292 -6.60 -28.77 5.47
CA LEU A 292 -5.37 -29.07 6.19
C LEU A 292 -4.31 -28.01 5.92
N LEU A 293 -4.13 -27.65 4.65
CA LEU A 293 -3.19 -26.62 4.25
C LEU A 293 -3.58 -25.24 4.80
N ALA A 294 -4.87 -24.88 4.80
CA ALA A 294 -5.36 -23.68 5.43
C ALA A 294 -4.91 -23.57 6.89
N ARG A 295 -5.12 -24.64 7.64
CA ARG A 295 -4.72 -24.75 9.05
C ARG A 295 -3.20 -24.57 9.21
N THR A 296 -2.41 -25.27 8.40
CA THR A 296 -0.94 -25.15 8.37
C THR A 296 -0.47 -23.73 8.05
N LEU A 297 -1.20 -23.02 7.17
CA LEU A 297 -0.95 -21.62 6.81
C LEU A 297 -1.59 -20.59 7.78
N SER A 298 -2.01 -21.04 8.96
CA SER A 298 -2.65 -20.19 9.99
C SER A 298 -3.89 -19.44 9.47
N CYS A 299 -4.66 -20.12 8.60
CA CYS A 299 -5.89 -19.62 8.01
C CYS A 299 -7.09 -20.46 8.45
N SER A 300 -8.27 -19.82 8.61
CA SER A 300 -9.50 -20.56 8.81
C SER A 300 -9.88 -21.30 7.53
N ALA A 301 -10.34 -22.54 7.64
CA ALA A 301 -10.89 -23.28 6.53
C ALA A 301 -12.10 -22.56 5.91
N GLU A 302 -12.88 -21.85 6.72
CA GLU A 302 -14.04 -21.07 6.29
C GLU A 302 -13.65 -19.92 5.35
N ASP A 303 -12.47 -19.30 5.56
CA ASP A 303 -11.97 -18.22 4.70
C ASP A 303 -11.64 -18.73 3.28
N ILE A 304 -11.25 -20.01 3.15
CA ILE A 304 -10.85 -20.63 1.87
C ILE A 304 -12.02 -21.33 1.18
N LEU A 305 -13.01 -21.78 1.93
CA LEU A 305 -14.13 -22.58 1.40
C LEU A 305 -14.86 -21.95 0.20
N PRO A 306 -15.17 -20.65 0.18
CA PRO A 306 -15.80 -20.03 -1.00
C PRO A 306 -14.93 -20.10 -2.26
N LEU A 307 -13.61 -19.84 -2.09
CA LEU A 307 -12.65 -19.89 -3.18
C LEU A 307 -12.48 -21.32 -3.71
N TRP A 308 -12.37 -22.29 -2.80
CA TRP A 308 -12.26 -23.69 -3.14
C TRP A 308 -13.51 -24.18 -3.88
N ARG A 309 -14.71 -23.85 -3.41
CA ARG A 309 -15.98 -24.20 -4.09
C ARG A 309 -16.04 -23.66 -5.51
N THR A 310 -15.63 -22.42 -5.72
CA THR A 310 -15.62 -21.78 -7.03
C THR A 310 -14.62 -22.46 -7.95
N ALA A 311 -13.42 -22.76 -7.46
CA ALA A 311 -12.39 -23.48 -8.20
C ALA A 311 -12.83 -24.92 -8.54
N TYR A 312 -13.41 -25.63 -7.57
CA TYR A 312 -13.92 -26.98 -7.75
C TYR A 312 -15.05 -27.05 -8.79
N ALA A 313 -15.96 -26.06 -8.78
CA ALA A 313 -17.04 -25.98 -9.75
C ALA A 313 -16.53 -25.70 -11.19
N ALA A 314 -15.40 -25.01 -11.31
CA ALA A 314 -14.76 -24.72 -12.59
C ALA A 314 -13.89 -25.87 -13.12
N GLU A 315 -13.55 -26.86 -12.27
CA GLU A 315 -12.76 -28.01 -12.65
C GLU A 315 -13.53 -28.93 -13.64
N PRO A 316 -12.87 -29.42 -14.71
CA PRO A 316 -13.50 -30.37 -15.61
C PRO A 316 -13.90 -31.67 -14.88
N PRO A 317 -14.90 -32.42 -15.39
CA PRO A 317 -15.46 -33.60 -14.71
C PRO A 317 -14.44 -34.70 -14.36
N ASN A 318 -13.33 -34.75 -15.07
CA ASN A 318 -12.23 -35.71 -14.87
C ASN A 318 -11.06 -35.11 -14.08
N GLY A 319 -11.24 -34.00 -13.36
CA GLY A 319 -10.21 -33.38 -12.56
C GLY A 319 -9.82 -34.21 -11.33
N PRO A 320 -8.58 -34.03 -10.80
CA PRO A 320 -8.05 -34.88 -9.73
C PRO A 320 -8.87 -34.79 -8.43
N ALA A 321 -9.46 -33.63 -8.08
CA ALA A 321 -10.27 -33.51 -6.89
C ALA A 321 -11.55 -34.35 -6.94
N ARG A 322 -12.17 -34.49 -8.12
CA ARG A 322 -13.37 -35.33 -8.28
C ARG A 322 -13.05 -36.80 -8.19
N ASN A 323 -11.91 -37.21 -8.71
CA ASN A 323 -11.45 -38.61 -8.63
C ASN A 323 -11.14 -39.02 -7.19
N GLU A 324 -10.51 -38.18 -6.39
CA GLU A 324 -10.25 -38.43 -4.97
C GLU A 324 -11.55 -38.51 -4.17
N THR A 325 -12.52 -37.64 -4.43
CA THR A 325 -13.83 -37.66 -3.76
C THR A 325 -14.63 -38.94 -4.08
N ILE A 326 -14.62 -39.38 -5.35
CA ILE A 326 -15.26 -40.62 -5.78
C ILE A 326 -14.58 -41.82 -5.11
N SER A 327 -13.23 -41.83 -5.05
CA SER A 327 -12.47 -42.91 -4.43
C SER A 327 -12.74 -43.01 -2.91
N SER A 328 -12.83 -41.87 -2.22
CA SER A 328 -13.16 -41.81 -0.79
C SER A 328 -14.59 -42.28 -0.53
N ALA A 329 -15.55 -41.81 -1.32
CA ALA A 329 -16.96 -42.22 -1.20
C ALA A 329 -17.16 -43.72 -1.49
N LEU A 330 -16.39 -44.27 -2.45
CA LEU A 330 -16.40 -45.71 -2.72
C LEU A 330 -15.77 -46.50 -1.59
N ALA A 331 -14.65 -46.01 -0.99
CA ALA A 331 -14.02 -46.68 0.17
C ALA A 331 -14.95 -46.70 1.40
N GLU A 332 -15.71 -45.63 1.64
CA GLU A 332 -16.71 -45.59 2.71
C GLU A 332 -17.96 -46.46 2.43
N ALA A 333 -18.29 -46.65 1.16
CA ALA A 333 -19.49 -47.47 0.78
C ALA A 333 -19.18 -48.96 0.74
N PHE A 334 -17.93 -49.36 0.58
CA PHE A 334 -17.55 -50.79 0.43
C PHE A 334 -16.55 -51.27 1.52
N GLY A 335 -16.14 -50.43 2.47
CA GLY A 335 -15.35 -50.78 3.65
C GLY A 335 -16.25 -51.01 4.83
#